data_75092afb51ef328624d6037b164f70e3
#
_entry.id   75092afb51ef328624d6037b164f70e3
#
_cell.length_a   1.000
_cell.length_b   1.000
_cell.length_c   1.000
_cell.angle_alpha   90.00
_cell.angle_beta   90.00
_cell.angle_gamma   90.00
#
_symmetry.space_group_name_H-M   'P 1'
#
loop_
_entity.id
_entity.type
_entity.pdbx_description
1 polymer ?
#
loop_
_entity_poly.entity_id
_entity_poly.type
_entity_poly.pdbx_seq_one_letter_code
_entity_poly.pdbx_strand_id
1 'polypeptide(L)'
;MKIALVSDAWLPQTNGVVRTLRETTRCLEAAGHTVRAVTPIPFRTFPCPTYPEIRLAALPWRRVQRMLDDFRPDAVHVATEGPIGLAGRRWCRERGQVFTSSFHTRFPEYVRLRAPIPVDWTWRMLRWFHDAAERTLVPTRTQQEELAARGFHSPVVWGRGVDTELFRPELRGELPGPGPHLMYMGRVSVEKNIEAFLHLETPGTKWVVGGGPALDSFRQAWPTVNFVGPKYGEDLATWLASADVFVFPSRTDTFGIVLLEAMACGLPVAAYPVPGPRDVVCAGESGVLDDDLQRAVDGALQLDRAACRRHALEHTWERATAQFCSYLERA
;
A
#
# COMPACT_ATOMS: atom_id res chain seq x y z
N MET A 1 -12.22 -23.20 -1.16
CA MET A 1 -12.01 -22.89 -2.60
C MET A 1 -10.52 -22.91 -2.93
N LYS A 2 -10.20 -23.24 -4.18
CA LYS A 2 -8.86 -23.02 -4.76
C LYS A 2 -8.79 -21.65 -5.39
N ILE A 3 -7.95 -20.77 -4.87
CA ILE A 3 -7.86 -19.38 -5.30
C ILE A 3 -6.48 -19.15 -5.92
N ALA A 4 -6.43 -18.67 -7.16
CA ALA A 4 -5.19 -18.24 -7.80
C ALA A 4 -5.01 -16.73 -7.65
N LEU A 5 -3.90 -16.30 -7.03
CA LEU A 5 -3.46 -14.90 -6.96
C LEU A 5 -2.33 -14.70 -7.96
N VAL A 6 -2.57 -13.89 -8.99
CA VAL A 6 -1.62 -13.64 -10.08
C VAL A 6 -1.03 -12.25 -9.90
N SER A 7 0.29 -12.14 -9.67
CA SER A 7 0.94 -10.88 -9.35
C SER A 7 2.39 -10.78 -9.83
N ASP A 8 2.77 -9.62 -10.38
CA ASP A 8 4.16 -9.25 -10.64
C ASP A 8 4.85 -8.67 -9.39
N ALA A 9 4.06 -8.22 -8.40
CA ALA A 9 4.56 -7.73 -7.13
C ALA A 9 4.61 -8.86 -6.10
N TRP A 10 5.84 -9.25 -5.71
CA TRP A 10 6.08 -10.30 -4.71
C TRP A 10 7.47 -10.13 -4.08
N LEU A 11 7.78 -10.95 -3.07
CA LEU A 11 9.12 -10.98 -2.47
C LEU A 11 10.22 -11.12 -3.54
N PRO A 12 11.37 -10.49 -3.35
CA PRO A 12 11.86 -9.74 -2.18
C PRO A 12 11.44 -8.27 -2.10
N GLN A 13 10.52 -7.80 -2.94
CA GLN A 13 10.01 -6.44 -2.88
C GLN A 13 9.32 -6.17 -1.54
N THR A 14 9.59 -5.01 -0.94
CA THR A 14 8.95 -4.53 0.29
C THR A 14 8.08 -3.31 -0.03
N ASN A 15 6.82 -3.55 -0.38
CA ASN A 15 5.85 -2.49 -0.68
C ASN A 15 4.44 -2.89 -0.22
N GLY A 16 3.51 -1.94 -0.23
CA GLY A 16 2.14 -2.14 0.24
C GLY A 16 1.37 -3.21 -0.55
N VAL A 17 1.67 -3.42 -1.84
CA VAL A 17 1.02 -4.45 -2.66
C VAL A 17 1.42 -5.84 -2.19
N VAL A 18 2.71 -6.08 -2.05
CA VAL A 18 3.25 -7.36 -1.56
C VAL A 18 2.72 -7.69 -0.17
N ARG A 19 2.69 -6.68 0.73
CA ARG A 19 2.14 -6.86 2.07
C ARG A 19 0.66 -7.23 2.03
N THR A 20 -0.15 -6.49 1.26
CA THR A 20 -1.57 -6.77 1.10
C THR A 20 -1.81 -8.20 0.62
N LEU A 21 -1.13 -8.63 -0.45
CA LEU A 21 -1.32 -9.95 -1.03
C LEU A 21 -0.88 -11.08 -0.07
N ARG A 22 0.20 -10.87 0.68
CA ARG A 22 0.68 -11.86 1.67
C ARG A 22 -0.27 -12.02 2.84
N GLU A 23 -0.73 -10.91 3.42
CA GLU A 23 -1.68 -10.96 4.54
C GLU A 23 -3.04 -11.52 4.08
N THR A 24 -3.50 -11.14 2.89
CA THR A 24 -4.71 -11.75 2.31
C THR A 24 -4.52 -13.25 2.09
N THR A 25 -3.36 -13.69 1.58
CA THR A 25 -3.06 -15.12 1.43
C THR A 25 -3.11 -15.83 2.77
N ARG A 26 -2.43 -15.31 3.80
CA ARG A 26 -2.42 -15.86 5.16
C ARG A 26 -3.85 -16.02 5.73
N CYS A 27 -4.67 -14.98 5.63
CA CYS A 27 -6.04 -15.00 6.13
C CYS A 27 -6.94 -15.96 5.32
N LEU A 28 -6.75 -16.06 3.99
CA LEU A 28 -7.46 -17.02 3.15
C LEU A 28 -7.13 -18.46 3.54
N GLU A 29 -5.86 -18.77 3.75
CA GLU A 29 -5.41 -20.11 4.17
C GLU A 29 -5.92 -20.43 5.57
N ALA A 30 -5.89 -19.48 6.51
CA ALA A 30 -6.48 -19.63 7.84
C ALA A 30 -8.00 -19.88 7.80
N ALA A 31 -8.70 -19.32 6.78
CA ALA A 31 -10.11 -19.56 6.53
C ALA A 31 -10.40 -20.89 5.76
N GLY A 32 -9.38 -21.74 5.54
CA GLY A 32 -9.53 -23.05 4.92
C GLY A 32 -9.57 -23.03 3.38
N HIS A 33 -9.15 -21.94 2.74
CA HIS A 33 -8.95 -21.88 1.30
C HIS A 33 -7.57 -22.41 0.91
N THR A 34 -7.46 -22.96 -0.31
CA THR A 34 -6.16 -23.32 -0.88
C THR A 34 -5.73 -22.22 -1.83
N VAL A 35 -4.64 -21.52 -1.51
CA VAL A 35 -4.16 -20.39 -2.31
C VAL A 35 -2.92 -20.77 -3.11
N ARG A 36 -2.89 -20.42 -4.38
CA ARG A 36 -1.68 -20.46 -5.21
C ARG A 36 -1.33 -19.09 -5.72
N ALA A 37 -0.21 -18.56 -5.24
CA ALA A 37 0.36 -17.33 -5.76
C ALA A 37 1.21 -17.62 -7.01
N VAL A 38 0.83 -17.02 -8.14
CA VAL A 38 1.58 -17.03 -9.41
C VAL A 38 2.39 -15.73 -9.45
N THR A 39 3.69 -15.84 -9.19
CA THR A 39 4.59 -14.71 -8.88
C THR A 39 5.87 -14.77 -9.73
N PRO A 40 6.71 -13.70 -9.73
CA PRO A 40 7.96 -13.68 -10.50
C PRO A 40 9.01 -14.71 -10.07
N ILE A 41 8.94 -15.25 -8.86
CA ILE A 41 9.99 -16.12 -8.28
C ILE A 41 10.45 -17.24 -9.23
N PRO A 42 9.55 -18.03 -9.86
CA PRO A 42 9.99 -19.16 -10.71
C PRO A 42 10.41 -18.76 -12.13
N PHE A 43 10.46 -17.45 -12.45
CA PHE A 43 10.76 -16.96 -13.79
C PHE A 43 12.15 -16.35 -13.90
N ARG A 44 12.69 -16.34 -15.13
CA ARG A 44 13.77 -15.39 -15.48
C ARG A 44 13.18 -14.00 -15.48
N THR A 45 13.85 -13.06 -14.82
CA THR A 45 13.36 -11.70 -14.65
C THR A 45 14.39 -10.67 -15.10
N PHE A 46 13.91 -9.51 -15.50
CA PHE A 46 14.72 -8.31 -15.77
C PHE A 46 14.20 -7.14 -14.92
N PRO A 47 15.04 -6.14 -14.60
CA PRO A 47 14.62 -4.99 -13.83
C PRO A 47 13.62 -4.13 -14.63
N CYS A 48 12.61 -3.60 -13.96
CA CYS A 48 11.75 -2.59 -14.56
C CYS A 48 12.58 -1.31 -14.80
N PRO A 49 12.53 -0.72 -16.01
CA PRO A 49 13.39 0.42 -16.37
C PRO A 49 13.28 1.62 -15.42
N THR A 50 12.09 1.84 -14.83
CA THR A 50 11.83 2.98 -13.93
C THR A 50 11.96 2.62 -12.46
N TYR A 51 11.93 1.32 -12.11
CA TYR A 51 12.01 0.77 -10.75
C TYR A 51 12.80 -0.54 -10.76
N PRO A 52 14.13 -0.49 -10.74
CA PRO A 52 14.99 -1.68 -10.86
C PRO A 52 14.75 -2.76 -9.80
N GLU A 53 14.22 -2.38 -8.65
CA GLU A 53 13.80 -3.30 -7.59
C GLU A 53 12.55 -4.14 -7.98
N ILE A 54 11.75 -3.67 -8.92
CA ILE A 54 10.63 -4.44 -9.47
C ILE A 54 11.17 -5.34 -10.57
N ARG A 55 11.04 -6.64 -10.38
CA ARG A 55 11.53 -7.66 -11.30
C ARG A 55 10.39 -8.16 -12.18
N LEU A 56 10.47 -7.87 -13.48
CA LEU A 56 9.48 -8.29 -14.47
C LEU A 56 9.84 -9.64 -15.06
N ALA A 57 8.87 -10.56 -15.14
CA ALA A 57 9.08 -11.88 -15.71
C ALA A 57 9.21 -11.83 -17.24
N ALA A 58 10.24 -12.52 -17.78
CA ALA A 58 10.44 -12.66 -19.20
C ALA A 58 9.58 -13.81 -19.76
N LEU A 59 8.76 -13.52 -20.78
CA LEU A 59 7.94 -14.50 -21.52
C LEU A 59 7.13 -15.44 -20.61
N PRO A 60 6.34 -14.94 -19.64
CA PRO A 60 5.73 -15.78 -18.61
C PRO A 60 4.59 -16.65 -19.13
N TRP A 61 4.02 -16.36 -20.30
CA TRP A 61 2.76 -16.91 -20.81
C TRP A 61 2.62 -18.42 -20.64
N ARG A 62 3.51 -19.22 -21.26
CA ARG A 62 3.39 -20.69 -21.24
C ARG A 62 3.49 -21.30 -19.84
N ARG A 63 4.28 -20.67 -18.97
CA ARG A 63 4.46 -21.17 -17.61
C ARG A 63 3.30 -20.78 -16.70
N VAL A 64 2.80 -19.54 -16.79
CA VAL A 64 1.58 -19.11 -16.10
C VAL A 64 0.41 -20.00 -16.50
N GLN A 65 0.24 -20.24 -17.81
CA GLN A 65 -0.79 -21.13 -18.32
C GLN A 65 -0.72 -22.51 -17.66
N ARG A 66 0.44 -23.17 -17.67
CA ARG A 66 0.62 -24.48 -17.02
C ARG A 66 0.31 -24.45 -15.53
N MET A 67 0.81 -23.42 -14.82
CA MET A 67 0.56 -23.28 -13.38
C MET A 67 -0.93 -23.17 -13.04
N LEU A 68 -1.70 -22.45 -13.86
CA LEU A 68 -3.15 -22.28 -13.67
C LEU A 68 -3.92 -23.54 -14.11
N ASP A 69 -3.54 -24.18 -15.24
CA ASP A 69 -4.15 -25.42 -15.71
C ASP A 69 -3.96 -26.58 -14.72
N ASP A 70 -2.75 -26.70 -14.13
CA ASP A 70 -2.43 -27.73 -13.13
C ASP A 70 -3.18 -27.47 -11.80
N PHE A 71 -3.33 -26.22 -11.43
CA PHE A 71 -3.99 -25.86 -10.19
C PHE A 71 -5.51 -25.96 -10.26
N ARG A 72 -6.12 -25.64 -11.41
CA ARG A 72 -7.57 -25.60 -11.64
C ARG A 72 -8.27 -24.77 -10.56
N PRO A 73 -8.05 -23.44 -10.56
CA PRO A 73 -8.64 -22.57 -9.56
C PRO A 73 -10.16 -22.45 -9.69
N ASP A 74 -10.85 -22.40 -8.54
CA ASP A 74 -12.28 -22.04 -8.47
C ASP A 74 -12.51 -20.53 -8.67
N ALA A 75 -11.49 -19.71 -8.33
CA ALA A 75 -11.51 -18.26 -8.49
C ALA A 75 -10.10 -17.75 -8.83
N VAL A 76 -10.05 -16.69 -9.65
CA VAL A 76 -8.80 -16.06 -10.08
C VAL A 76 -8.84 -14.57 -9.76
N HIS A 77 -7.77 -14.09 -9.13
CA HIS A 77 -7.54 -12.67 -8.89
C HIS A 77 -6.23 -12.22 -9.55
N VAL A 78 -6.32 -11.26 -10.46
CA VAL A 78 -5.17 -10.66 -11.16
C VAL A 78 -4.83 -9.33 -10.50
N ALA A 79 -3.79 -9.35 -9.66
CA ALA A 79 -3.48 -8.24 -8.75
C ALA A 79 -2.63 -7.13 -9.36
N THR A 80 -1.96 -7.37 -10.49
CA THR A 80 -1.06 -6.37 -11.11
C THR A 80 -1.12 -6.43 -12.64
N GLU A 81 -0.74 -5.34 -13.29
CA GLU A 81 -0.85 -5.13 -14.73
C GLU A 81 0.44 -5.50 -15.51
N GLY A 82 1.41 -6.10 -14.83
CA GLY A 82 2.68 -6.50 -15.43
C GLY A 82 2.60 -7.76 -16.29
N PRO A 83 3.74 -8.29 -16.76
CA PRO A 83 3.78 -9.45 -17.68
C PRO A 83 3.07 -10.71 -17.14
N ILE A 84 3.15 -10.98 -15.83
CA ILE A 84 2.46 -12.12 -15.20
C ILE A 84 0.95 -11.85 -15.14
N GLY A 85 0.55 -10.63 -14.74
CA GLY A 85 -0.85 -10.22 -14.74
C GLY A 85 -1.48 -10.28 -16.14
N LEU A 86 -0.77 -9.81 -17.17
CA LEU A 86 -1.20 -9.91 -18.57
C LEU A 86 -1.36 -11.40 -19.00
N ALA A 87 -0.46 -12.27 -18.57
CA ALA A 87 -0.56 -13.70 -18.85
C ALA A 87 -1.76 -14.33 -18.14
N GLY A 88 -2.01 -13.99 -16.88
CA GLY A 88 -3.19 -14.45 -16.13
C GLY A 88 -4.50 -13.97 -16.75
N ARG A 89 -4.60 -12.67 -17.06
CA ARG A 89 -5.74 -12.06 -17.76
C ARG A 89 -6.04 -12.79 -19.09
N ARG A 90 -4.99 -13.05 -19.88
CA ARG A 90 -5.12 -13.75 -21.16
C ARG A 90 -5.62 -15.19 -20.95
N TRP A 91 -5.07 -15.92 -19.96
CA TRP A 91 -5.49 -17.26 -19.62
C TRP A 91 -6.99 -17.29 -19.27
N CYS A 92 -7.45 -16.37 -18.43
CA CYS A 92 -8.86 -16.27 -18.06
C CYS A 92 -9.74 -16.04 -19.29
N ARG A 93 -9.37 -15.10 -20.15
CA ARG A 93 -10.16 -14.80 -21.36
C ARG A 93 -10.23 -15.96 -22.34
N GLU A 94 -9.13 -16.68 -22.57
CA GLU A 94 -9.08 -17.82 -23.50
C GLU A 94 -9.92 -19.01 -23.00
N ARG A 95 -10.18 -19.09 -21.70
CA ARG A 95 -10.96 -20.19 -21.07
C ARG A 95 -12.38 -19.77 -20.66
N GLY A 96 -12.78 -18.54 -20.89
CA GLY A 96 -14.04 -18.02 -20.38
C GLY A 96 -14.11 -17.97 -18.85
N GLN A 97 -12.95 -18.02 -18.17
CA GLN A 97 -12.85 -17.95 -16.71
C GLN A 97 -13.11 -16.52 -16.24
N VAL A 98 -14.14 -16.33 -15.42
CA VAL A 98 -14.37 -15.07 -14.72
C VAL A 98 -13.26 -14.80 -13.72
N PHE A 99 -12.84 -13.54 -13.59
CA PHE A 99 -11.78 -13.14 -12.68
C PHE A 99 -11.99 -11.74 -12.12
N THR A 100 -11.37 -11.45 -11.00
CA THR A 100 -11.29 -10.11 -10.42
C THR A 100 -9.89 -9.53 -10.62
N SER A 101 -9.78 -8.21 -10.62
CA SER A 101 -8.50 -7.50 -10.68
C SER A 101 -8.36 -6.48 -9.56
N SER A 102 -7.16 -5.99 -9.32
CA SER A 102 -6.90 -4.89 -8.37
C SER A 102 -6.15 -3.74 -8.99
N PHE A 103 -6.57 -2.54 -8.66
CA PHE A 103 -5.85 -1.32 -8.93
C PHE A 103 -5.12 -0.86 -7.66
N HIS A 104 -3.81 -1.05 -7.61
CA HIS A 104 -3.00 -0.77 -6.42
C HIS A 104 -2.22 0.54 -6.50
N THR A 105 -1.84 0.95 -7.70
CA THR A 105 -0.90 2.04 -7.90
C THR A 105 -1.40 3.02 -8.97
N ARG A 106 -1.28 4.30 -8.71
CA ARG A 106 -1.57 5.37 -9.69
C ARG A 106 -0.46 5.42 -10.75
N PHE A 107 -0.38 4.36 -11.54
CA PHE A 107 0.65 4.15 -12.56
C PHE A 107 0.78 5.32 -13.55
N PRO A 108 -0.31 5.97 -14.02
CA PRO A 108 -0.24 7.07 -14.96
C PRO A 108 0.57 8.27 -14.44
N GLU A 109 0.41 8.61 -13.16
CA GLU A 109 1.14 9.70 -12.51
C GLU A 109 2.64 9.36 -12.39
N TYR A 110 2.96 8.11 -12.03
CA TYR A 110 4.35 7.66 -11.94
C TYR A 110 5.05 7.61 -13.30
N VAL A 111 4.34 7.17 -14.35
CA VAL A 111 4.88 7.14 -15.73
C VAL A 111 5.13 8.55 -16.22
N ARG A 112 4.21 9.50 -15.99
CA ARG A 112 4.35 10.90 -16.40
C ARG A 112 5.61 11.56 -15.83
N LEU A 113 5.99 11.23 -14.60
CA LEU A 113 7.17 11.80 -13.94
C LEU A 113 8.49 11.31 -14.57
N ARG A 114 8.46 10.23 -15.37
CA ARG A 114 9.68 9.53 -15.82
C ARG A 114 9.77 9.29 -17.32
N ALA A 115 8.67 9.39 -18.04
CA ALA A 115 8.64 9.16 -19.49
C ALA A 115 7.64 10.11 -20.16
N PRO A 116 7.91 10.59 -21.40
CA PRO A 116 7.03 11.48 -22.15
C PRO A 116 5.85 10.70 -22.77
N ILE A 117 5.18 9.86 -21.99
CA ILE A 117 4.01 9.09 -22.41
C ILE A 117 2.75 9.88 -22.04
N PRO A 118 1.82 10.11 -22.97
CA PRO A 118 0.56 10.78 -22.68
C PRO A 118 -0.22 10.03 -21.58
N VAL A 119 -0.65 10.75 -20.55
CA VAL A 119 -1.37 10.20 -19.39
C VAL A 119 -2.64 9.47 -19.84
N ASP A 120 -3.35 10.01 -20.82
CA ASP A 120 -4.60 9.41 -21.34
C ASP A 120 -4.35 8.03 -21.99
N TRP A 121 -3.19 7.83 -22.60
CA TRP A 121 -2.80 6.53 -23.15
C TRP A 121 -2.63 5.47 -22.04
N THR A 122 -2.00 5.86 -20.97
CA THR A 122 -1.79 4.99 -19.81
C THR A 122 -3.13 4.64 -19.16
N TRP A 123 -4.04 5.62 -19.00
CA TRP A 123 -5.38 5.37 -18.49
C TRP A 123 -6.21 4.47 -19.42
N ARG A 124 -6.12 4.61 -20.73
CA ARG A 124 -6.79 3.72 -21.69
C ARG A 124 -6.28 2.29 -21.60
N MET A 125 -4.96 2.10 -21.45
CA MET A 125 -4.35 0.78 -21.27
C MET A 125 -4.82 0.12 -19.97
N LEU A 126 -4.81 0.86 -18.85
CA LEU A 126 -5.31 0.36 -17.57
C LEU A 126 -6.79 -0.02 -17.65
N ARG A 127 -7.61 0.85 -18.22
CA ARG A 127 -9.03 0.53 -18.43
C ARG A 127 -9.20 -0.73 -19.27
N TRP A 128 -8.52 -0.85 -20.40
CA TRP A 128 -8.53 -2.07 -21.22
C TRP A 128 -8.14 -3.32 -20.42
N PHE A 129 -7.17 -3.18 -19.52
CA PHE A 129 -6.72 -4.30 -18.69
C PHE A 129 -7.81 -4.72 -17.68
N HIS A 130 -8.34 -3.76 -16.94
CA HIS A 130 -9.28 -4.00 -15.85
C HIS A 130 -10.70 -4.29 -16.32
N ASP A 131 -11.17 -3.69 -17.41
CA ASP A 131 -12.53 -3.90 -17.93
C ASP A 131 -12.79 -5.34 -18.42
N ALA A 132 -11.76 -6.17 -18.51
CA ALA A 132 -11.92 -7.61 -18.76
C ALA A 132 -12.23 -8.42 -17.50
N ALA A 133 -12.05 -7.83 -16.32
CA ALA A 133 -12.41 -8.42 -15.03
C ALA A 133 -13.87 -8.12 -14.71
N GLU A 134 -14.53 -9.00 -13.97
CA GLU A 134 -15.89 -8.79 -13.48
C GLU A 134 -15.94 -7.64 -12.47
N ARG A 135 -14.89 -7.52 -11.65
CA ARG A 135 -14.73 -6.42 -10.67
C ARG A 135 -13.28 -5.96 -10.61
N THR A 136 -13.11 -4.66 -10.49
CA THR A 136 -11.81 -4.04 -10.21
C THR A 136 -11.77 -3.58 -8.75
N LEU A 137 -10.95 -4.23 -7.93
CA LEU A 137 -10.82 -3.93 -6.52
C LEU A 137 -9.90 -2.72 -6.32
N VAL A 138 -10.39 -1.72 -5.63
CA VAL A 138 -9.66 -0.48 -5.34
C VAL A 138 -9.51 -0.25 -3.83
N PRO A 139 -8.44 0.39 -3.35
CA PRO A 139 -8.17 0.46 -1.93
C PRO A 139 -9.11 1.39 -1.16
N THR A 140 -9.69 2.41 -1.80
CA THR A 140 -10.47 3.45 -1.13
C THR A 140 -11.69 3.87 -1.95
N ARG A 141 -12.64 4.54 -1.27
CA ARG A 141 -13.83 5.09 -1.91
C ARG A 141 -13.49 6.20 -2.90
N THR A 142 -12.60 7.10 -2.53
CA THR A 142 -12.13 8.15 -3.43
C THR A 142 -11.55 7.55 -4.73
N GLN A 143 -10.79 6.46 -4.63
CA GLN A 143 -10.25 5.77 -5.81
C GLN A 143 -11.34 5.08 -6.62
N GLN A 144 -12.36 4.53 -5.96
CA GLN A 144 -13.53 3.95 -6.65
C GLN A 144 -14.26 5.01 -7.48
N GLU A 145 -14.55 6.15 -6.89
CA GLU A 145 -15.21 7.28 -7.56
C GLU A 145 -14.38 7.81 -8.74
N GLU A 146 -13.06 7.92 -8.57
CA GLU A 146 -12.16 8.33 -9.65
C GLU A 146 -12.17 7.35 -10.83
N LEU A 147 -12.07 6.05 -10.58
CA LEU A 147 -12.08 5.05 -11.65
C LEU A 147 -13.45 4.97 -12.32
N ALA A 148 -14.54 5.08 -11.56
CA ALA A 148 -15.90 5.13 -12.11
C ALA A 148 -16.08 6.35 -13.03
N ALA A 149 -15.63 7.55 -12.61
CA ALA A 149 -15.64 8.76 -13.42
C ALA A 149 -14.79 8.65 -14.71
N ARG A 150 -13.76 7.80 -14.71
CA ARG A 150 -12.94 7.49 -15.88
C ARG A 150 -13.51 6.37 -16.75
N GLY A 151 -14.69 5.83 -16.41
CA GLY A 151 -15.41 4.82 -17.17
C GLY A 151 -14.86 3.40 -17.01
N PHE A 152 -14.21 3.08 -15.89
CA PHE A 152 -13.87 1.69 -15.55
C PHE A 152 -15.11 0.90 -15.19
N HIS A 153 -15.15 -0.36 -15.63
CA HIS A 153 -16.23 -1.27 -15.30
C HIS A 153 -16.12 -1.76 -13.85
N SER A 154 -17.22 -1.68 -13.10
CA SER A 154 -17.38 -2.26 -11.74
C SER A 154 -16.21 -2.07 -10.75
N PRO A 155 -15.72 -0.83 -10.49
CA PRO A 155 -14.78 -0.63 -9.40
C PRO A 155 -15.47 -0.82 -8.06
N VAL A 156 -14.89 -1.65 -7.17
CA VAL A 156 -15.41 -1.94 -5.82
C VAL A 156 -14.33 -1.71 -4.77
N VAL A 157 -14.72 -1.21 -3.60
CA VAL A 157 -13.75 -0.96 -2.52
C VAL A 157 -13.32 -2.27 -1.88
N TRP A 158 -12.03 -2.45 -1.79
CA TRP A 158 -11.38 -3.49 -1.00
C TRP A 158 -10.38 -2.82 -0.06
N GLY A 159 -10.76 -2.64 1.19
CA GLY A 159 -9.95 -2.03 2.23
C GLY A 159 -8.65 -2.78 2.55
N ARG A 160 -7.92 -2.28 3.51
CA ARG A 160 -6.70 -2.90 4.02
C ARG A 160 -6.85 -3.13 5.51
N GLY A 161 -6.02 -4.00 6.04
CA GLY A 161 -5.94 -4.26 7.46
C GLY A 161 -4.61 -3.84 8.05
N VAL A 162 -4.54 -3.94 9.36
CA VAL A 162 -3.33 -3.81 10.15
C VAL A 162 -3.24 -4.99 11.12
N ASP A 163 -2.02 -5.42 11.41
CA ASP A 163 -1.74 -6.40 12.45
C ASP A 163 -1.74 -5.69 13.81
N THR A 164 -2.86 -5.78 14.52
CA THR A 164 -3.07 -5.09 15.79
C THR A 164 -2.37 -5.78 16.98
N GLU A 165 -1.90 -7.01 16.82
CA GLU A 165 -1.07 -7.71 17.80
C GLU A 165 0.38 -7.22 17.71
N LEU A 166 0.87 -7.03 16.49
CA LEU A 166 2.21 -6.48 16.25
C LEU A 166 2.27 -4.99 16.58
N PHE A 167 1.35 -4.20 16.01
CA PHE A 167 1.31 -2.74 16.21
C PHE A 167 0.37 -2.41 17.37
N ARG A 168 0.94 -2.10 18.54
CA ARG A 168 0.19 -1.86 19.77
C ARG A 168 0.84 -0.78 20.64
N PRO A 169 0.05 -0.02 21.43
CA PRO A 169 0.56 1.08 22.25
C PRO A 169 1.49 0.63 23.38
N GLU A 170 1.36 -0.60 23.84
CA GLU A 170 2.14 -1.18 24.96
C GLU A 170 3.64 -1.27 24.65
N LEU A 171 4.01 -1.19 23.38
CA LEU A 171 5.42 -1.15 22.94
C LEU A 171 6.07 0.24 23.11
N ARG A 172 5.33 1.24 23.62
CA ARG A 172 5.85 2.58 23.82
C ARG A 172 7.06 2.57 24.74
N GLY A 173 8.20 3.02 24.23
CA GLY A 173 9.44 3.26 24.95
C GLY A 173 9.83 4.73 24.93
N GLU A 174 11.03 5.03 25.42
CA GLU A 174 11.62 6.36 25.36
C GLU A 174 12.45 6.52 24.09
N LEU A 175 12.27 7.66 23.41
CA LEU A 175 13.13 8.08 22.31
C LEU A 175 14.10 9.16 22.79
N PRO A 176 15.35 9.16 22.26
CA PRO A 176 16.33 10.19 22.66
C PRO A 176 15.95 11.58 22.16
N GLY A 177 16.29 12.60 22.95
CA GLY A 177 16.08 14.01 22.62
C GLY A 177 14.77 14.58 23.18
N PRO A 178 14.55 15.88 23.01
CA PRO A 178 13.35 16.56 23.51
C PRO A 178 12.11 16.18 22.69
N GLY A 179 10.98 15.99 23.40
CA GLY A 179 9.67 15.85 22.74
C GLY A 179 9.12 17.22 22.28
N PRO A 180 8.05 17.22 21.47
CA PRO A 180 7.42 16.03 20.90
C PRO A 180 8.28 15.30 19.86
N HIS A 181 8.10 13.99 19.72
CA HIS A 181 8.78 13.18 18.73
C HIS A 181 7.90 13.05 17.48
N LEU A 182 8.33 13.71 16.39
CA LEU A 182 7.66 13.67 15.10
C LEU A 182 8.25 12.53 14.27
N MET A 183 7.43 11.65 13.74
CA MET A 183 7.89 10.48 13.00
C MET A 183 7.33 10.39 11.57
N TYR A 184 8.25 10.23 10.62
CA TYR A 184 7.96 9.72 9.29
C TYR A 184 8.40 8.27 9.19
N MET A 185 7.56 7.42 8.61
CA MET A 185 7.92 6.05 8.27
C MET A 185 7.54 5.72 6.83
N GLY A 186 8.48 5.19 6.08
CA GLY A 186 8.25 4.76 4.70
C GLY A 186 9.50 4.79 3.83
N ARG A 187 9.28 4.62 2.52
CA ARG A 187 10.35 4.74 1.53
C ARG A 187 10.87 6.18 1.48
N VAL A 188 12.20 6.32 1.56
CA VAL A 188 12.87 7.62 1.46
C VAL A 188 13.11 7.93 -0.02
N SER A 189 12.18 8.65 -0.64
CA SER A 189 12.17 8.96 -2.07
C SER A 189 11.39 10.26 -2.36
N VAL A 190 11.65 10.88 -3.50
CA VAL A 190 11.09 12.18 -3.88
C VAL A 190 9.55 12.16 -3.96
N GLU A 191 8.97 11.08 -4.49
CA GLU A 191 7.51 10.93 -4.59
C GLU A 191 6.79 10.90 -3.24
N LYS A 192 7.51 10.66 -2.14
CA LYS A 192 6.95 10.68 -0.79
C LYS A 192 6.95 12.07 -0.14
N ASN A 193 7.47 13.07 -0.85
CA ASN A 193 7.45 14.47 -0.41
C ASN A 193 8.02 14.68 1.01
N ILE A 194 9.09 13.93 1.35
CA ILE A 194 9.69 13.95 2.70
C ILE A 194 10.18 15.34 3.07
N GLU A 195 10.59 16.15 2.09
CA GLU A 195 11.05 17.52 2.31
C GLU A 195 10.02 18.34 3.09
N ALA A 196 8.71 18.17 2.84
CA ALA A 196 7.68 18.86 3.60
C ALA A 196 7.70 18.48 5.10
N PHE A 197 8.06 17.25 5.46
CA PHE A 197 8.29 16.84 6.85
C PHE A 197 9.57 17.45 7.41
N LEU A 198 10.63 17.49 6.62
CA LEU A 198 11.93 18.00 7.07
C LEU A 198 11.87 19.50 7.39
N HIS A 199 11.05 20.27 6.64
CA HIS A 199 10.86 21.72 6.82
C HIS A 199 9.89 22.10 7.96
N LEU A 200 9.21 21.17 8.62
CA LEU A 200 8.35 21.51 9.76
C LEU A 200 9.12 22.27 10.84
N GLU A 201 8.49 23.30 11.40
CA GLU A 201 9.08 24.16 12.42
C GLU A 201 8.67 23.77 13.85
N THR A 202 7.79 22.75 14.01
CA THR A 202 7.38 22.24 15.32
C THR A 202 8.61 21.88 16.16
N PRO A 203 8.73 22.44 17.38
CA PRO A 203 9.83 22.08 18.29
C PRO A 203 9.78 20.59 18.61
N GLY A 204 10.92 20.00 18.94
CA GLY A 204 11.05 18.59 19.26
C GLY A 204 12.00 17.84 18.32
N THR A 205 11.91 16.52 18.33
CA THR A 205 12.86 15.65 17.61
C THR A 205 12.18 14.99 16.41
N LYS A 206 12.80 15.13 15.22
CA LYS A 206 12.33 14.48 13.99
C LYS A 206 13.02 13.14 13.75
N TRP A 207 12.23 12.13 13.39
CA TRP A 207 12.67 10.77 13.12
C TRP A 207 12.20 10.30 11.73
N VAL A 208 13.14 9.81 10.94
CA VAL A 208 12.88 9.18 9.64
C VAL A 208 13.21 7.70 9.73
N VAL A 209 12.17 6.87 9.71
CA VAL A 209 12.28 5.40 9.72
C VAL A 209 12.05 4.88 8.30
N GLY A 210 13.06 4.28 7.70
CA GLY A 210 12.98 3.70 6.37
C GLY A 210 14.24 3.86 5.56
N GLY A 211 14.19 3.32 4.35
CA GLY A 211 15.28 3.36 3.38
C GLY A 211 14.78 3.77 1.99
N GLY A 212 15.68 4.09 1.11
CA GLY A 212 15.33 4.44 -0.26
C GLY A 212 16.42 5.25 -0.98
N PRO A 213 16.21 5.54 -2.27
CA PRO A 213 17.24 6.12 -3.12
C PRO A 213 17.69 7.55 -2.70
N ALA A 214 16.86 8.27 -1.94
CA ALA A 214 17.15 9.63 -1.51
C ALA A 214 17.70 9.71 -0.06
N LEU A 215 17.89 8.55 0.63
CA LEU A 215 18.28 8.53 2.04
C LEU A 215 19.60 9.27 2.30
N ASP A 216 20.64 8.97 1.53
CA ASP A 216 21.98 9.53 1.79
C ASP A 216 22.03 11.03 1.48
N SER A 217 21.34 11.48 0.44
CA SER A 217 21.25 12.90 0.11
C SER A 217 20.50 13.71 1.18
N PHE A 218 19.39 13.18 1.70
CA PHE A 218 18.66 13.83 2.79
C PHE A 218 19.45 13.82 4.11
N ARG A 219 20.14 12.73 4.42
CA ARG A 219 20.99 12.66 5.62
C ARG A 219 22.11 13.71 5.62
N GLN A 220 22.69 13.99 4.44
CA GLN A 220 23.70 15.04 4.28
C GLN A 220 23.10 16.45 4.37
N ALA A 221 21.95 16.68 3.76
CA ALA A 221 21.29 17.97 3.72
C ALA A 221 20.64 18.37 5.08
N TRP A 222 20.24 17.38 5.89
CA TRP A 222 19.50 17.58 7.14
C TRP A 222 20.17 16.87 8.33
N PRO A 223 21.37 17.29 8.75
CA PRO A 223 22.14 16.61 9.79
C PRO A 223 21.50 16.64 11.19
N THR A 224 20.52 17.50 11.42
CA THR A 224 19.75 17.61 12.67
C THR A 224 18.58 16.64 12.76
N VAL A 225 18.25 15.95 11.66
CA VAL A 225 17.16 14.96 11.61
C VAL A 225 17.72 13.56 11.79
N ASN A 226 17.04 12.74 12.57
CA ASN A 226 17.48 11.39 12.89
C ASN A 226 16.98 10.38 11.83
N PHE A 227 17.86 9.95 10.95
CA PHE A 227 17.60 8.90 9.94
C PHE A 227 18.06 7.55 10.49
N VAL A 228 17.14 6.75 11.02
CA VAL A 228 17.44 5.48 11.69
C VAL A 228 17.52 4.27 10.76
N GLY A 229 17.21 4.48 9.46
CA GLY A 229 17.20 3.41 8.48
C GLY A 229 15.95 2.53 8.55
N PRO A 230 15.90 1.44 7.75
CA PRO A 230 14.74 0.55 7.72
C PRO A 230 14.62 -0.26 9.01
N LYS A 231 13.40 -0.41 9.50
CA LYS A 231 13.02 -1.20 10.66
C LYS A 231 11.92 -2.19 10.28
N TYR A 232 11.81 -3.30 11.00
CA TYR A 232 10.87 -4.38 10.69
C TYR A 232 10.30 -5.01 11.97
N GLY A 233 9.11 -5.63 11.86
CA GLY A 233 8.50 -6.38 12.93
C GLY A 233 8.31 -5.53 14.20
N GLU A 234 8.63 -6.10 15.35
CA GLU A 234 8.41 -5.45 16.65
C GLU A 234 9.32 -4.22 16.87
N ASP A 235 10.54 -4.22 16.30
CA ASP A 235 11.40 -3.03 16.33
C ASP A 235 10.72 -1.84 15.63
N LEU A 236 10.10 -2.05 14.46
CA LEU A 236 9.32 -1.01 13.79
C LEU A 236 8.13 -0.54 14.61
N ALA A 237 7.39 -1.49 15.19
CA ALA A 237 6.22 -1.18 16.01
C ALA A 237 6.60 -0.37 17.27
N THR A 238 7.74 -0.70 17.88
CA THR A 238 8.30 0.04 19.03
C THR A 238 8.65 1.48 18.65
N TRP A 239 9.30 1.70 17.50
CA TRP A 239 9.57 3.05 17.01
C TRP A 239 8.27 3.86 16.84
N LEU A 240 7.26 3.29 16.18
CA LEU A 240 5.97 3.95 15.99
C LEU A 240 5.26 4.26 17.32
N ALA A 241 5.18 3.28 18.22
CA ALA A 241 4.51 3.45 19.50
C ALA A 241 5.15 4.56 20.36
N SER A 242 6.47 4.74 20.21
CA SER A 242 7.26 5.68 21.03
C SER A 242 7.18 7.14 20.57
N ALA A 243 6.72 7.40 19.35
CA ALA A 243 6.54 8.77 18.86
C ALA A 243 5.26 9.44 19.42
N ASP A 244 5.12 10.75 19.16
CA ASP A 244 3.98 11.55 19.60
C ASP A 244 3.02 11.89 18.45
N VAL A 245 3.54 12.04 17.22
CA VAL A 245 2.75 12.24 16.01
C VAL A 245 3.37 11.54 14.81
N PHE A 246 2.55 10.92 14.01
CA PHE A 246 2.93 10.35 12.71
C PHE A 246 2.67 11.36 11.60
N VAL A 247 3.71 11.78 10.91
CA VAL A 247 3.58 12.75 9.81
C VAL A 247 3.64 12.01 8.47
N PHE A 248 2.59 12.16 7.68
CA PHE A 248 2.46 11.54 6.37
C PHE A 248 2.41 12.62 5.27
N PRO A 249 3.57 13.05 4.75
CA PRO A 249 3.65 14.17 3.81
C PRO A 249 3.35 13.78 2.36
N SER A 250 3.10 12.50 2.07
CA SER A 250 2.85 12.00 0.71
C SER A 250 1.55 12.55 0.14
N ARG A 251 1.57 12.88 -1.17
CA ARG A 251 0.40 13.35 -1.92
C ARG A 251 -0.09 12.35 -2.97
N THR A 252 0.58 11.21 -3.12
CA THR A 252 0.37 10.28 -4.25
C THR A 252 0.00 8.85 -3.84
N ASP A 253 -0.04 8.56 -2.53
CA ASP A 253 -0.41 7.23 -2.05
C ASP A 253 -1.89 6.94 -2.27
N THR A 254 -2.20 5.71 -2.68
CA THR A 254 -3.59 5.28 -2.90
C THR A 254 -4.31 4.88 -1.62
N PHE A 255 -3.58 4.48 -0.57
CA PHE A 255 -4.12 4.09 0.74
C PHE A 255 -3.23 4.56 1.89
N GLY A 256 -1.96 4.10 1.92
CA GLY A 256 -1.05 4.36 3.04
C GLY A 256 -1.27 3.38 4.20
N ILE A 257 -0.91 2.11 4.05
CA ILE A 257 -1.03 1.08 5.12
C ILE A 257 -0.35 1.56 6.41
N VAL A 258 0.73 2.30 6.29
CA VAL A 258 1.49 2.89 7.40
C VAL A 258 0.64 3.81 8.31
N LEU A 259 -0.44 4.38 7.78
CA LEU A 259 -1.40 5.18 8.56
C LEU A 259 -2.12 4.30 9.59
N LEU A 260 -2.57 3.12 9.17
CA LEU A 260 -3.20 2.16 10.08
C LEU A 260 -2.20 1.61 11.11
N GLU A 261 -0.93 1.40 10.71
CA GLU A 261 0.13 0.95 11.63
C GLU A 261 0.42 1.99 12.72
N ALA A 262 0.51 3.25 12.33
CA ALA A 262 0.68 4.36 13.27
C ALA A 262 -0.52 4.45 14.23
N MET A 263 -1.74 4.49 13.70
CA MET A 263 -2.96 4.55 14.52
C MET A 263 -3.13 3.32 15.42
N ALA A 264 -2.72 2.13 14.96
CA ALA A 264 -2.72 0.92 15.78
C ALA A 264 -1.76 1.02 16.98
N CYS A 265 -0.66 1.73 16.84
CA CYS A 265 0.23 2.09 17.95
C CYS A 265 -0.32 3.27 18.81
N GLY A 266 -1.54 3.72 18.55
CA GLY A 266 -2.12 4.88 19.21
C GLY A 266 -1.47 6.20 18.78
N LEU A 267 -0.84 6.28 17.63
CA LEU A 267 -0.12 7.45 17.15
C LEU A 267 -1.04 8.31 16.26
N PRO A 268 -1.36 9.56 16.65
CA PRO A 268 -2.16 10.45 15.81
C PRO A 268 -1.46 10.76 14.48
N VAL A 269 -2.26 10.88 13.41
CA VAL A 269 -1.76 11.16 12.06
C VAL A 269 -1.89 12.63 11.71
N ALA A 270 -0.83 13.21 11.14
CA ALA A 270 -0.84 14.51 10.47
C ALA A 270 -0.58 14.31 8.98
N ALA A 271 -1.50 14.72 8.10
CA ALA A 271 -1.38 14.49 6.68
C ALA A 271 -2.08 15.56 5.84
N TYR A 272 -1.77 15.58 4.53
CA TYR A 272 -2.53 16.36 3.57
C TYR A 272 -3.91 15.73 3.29
N PRO A 273 -4.95 16.53 2.96
CA PRO A 273 -6.29 16.06 2.64
C PRO A 273 -6.39 15.49 1.21
N VAL A 274 -5.55 14.50 0.89
CA VAL A 274 -5.46 13.83 -0.41
C VAL A 274 -6.03 12.41 -0.35
N PRO A 275 -6.31 11.75 -1.50
CA PRO A 275 -6.70 10.33 -1.53
C PRO A 275 -5.73 9.47 -0.70
N GLY A 276 -6.24 8.45 -0.04
CA GLY A 276 -5.52 7.69 0.98
C GLY A 276 -5.80 8.26 2.36
N PRO A 277 -5.13 9.31 2.83
CA PRO A 277 -5.44 9.92 4.12
C PRO A 277 -6.90 10.30 4.33
N ARG A 278 -7.58 10.86 3.32
CA ARG A 278 -9.03 11.19 3.40
C ARG A 278 -9.93 9.99 3.68
N ASP A 279 -9.55 8.82 3.18
CA ASP A 279 -10.36 7.60 3.30
C ASP A 279 -9.98 6.75 4.52
N VAL A 280 -8.77 6.94 5.06
CA VAL A 280 -8.19 6.08 6.10
C VAL A 280 -8.20 6.75 7.47
N VAL A 281 -8.05 8.08 7.51
CA VAL A 281 -7.97 8.85 8.76
C VAL A 281 -9.35 9.40 9.11
N CYS A 282 -9.82 9.14 10.32
CA CYS A 282 -10.99 9.81 10.88
C CYS A 282 -10.56 11.19 11.40
N ALA A 283 -10.88 12.23 10.61
CA ALA A 283 -10.44 13.59 10.92
C ALA A 283 -11.01 14.10 12.26
N GLY A 284 -10.13 14.61 13.11
CA GLY A 284 -10.45 15.07 14.47
C GLY A 284 -10.47 13.96 15.53
N GLU A 285 -10.37 12.66 15.15
CA GLU A 285 -10.29 11.54 16.09
C GLU A 285 -8.95 10.80 16.00
N SER A 286 -8.59 10.33 14.81
CA SER A 286 -7.36 9.57 14.60
C SER A 286 -6.27 10.34 13.88
N GLY A 287 -6.57 11.55 13.41
CA GLY A 287 -5.59 12.44 12.79
C GLY A 287 -6.20 13.77 12.38
N VAL A 288 -5.33 14.65 11.89
CA VAL A 288 -5.69 15.97 11.34
C VAL A 288 -5.22 16.02 9.88
N LEU A 289 -6.14 16.46 9.02
CA LEU A 289 -5.88 16.64 7.59
C LEU A 289 -5.97 18.13 7.25
N ASP A 290 -4.86 18.72 6.83
CA ASP A 290 -4.80 20.13 6.45
C ASP A 290 -3.85 20.32 5.23
N ASP A 291 -4.14 21.31 4.39
CA ASP A 291 -3.25 21.70 3.28
C ASP A 291 -1.95 22.33 3.77
N ASP A 292 -1.92 22.82 5.00
CA ASP A 292 -0.76 23.21 5.77
C ASP A 292 -0.36 22.07 6.71
N LEU A 293 0.74 21.38 6.37
CA LEU A 293 1.22 20.23 7.15
C LEU A 293 1.64 20.61 8.58
N GLN A 294 2.09 21.85 8.80
CA GLN A 294 2.42 22.36 10.12
C GLN A 294 1.18 22.40 11.00
N ARG A 295 0.07 22.98 10.50
CA ARG A 295 -1.21 22.99 11.22
C ARG A 295 -1.75 21.60 11.48
N ALA A 296 -1.58 20.68 10.51
CA ALA A 296 -1.95 19.29 10.70
C ALA A 296 -1.18 18.65 11.88
N VAL A 297 0.12 18.90 11.99
CA VAL A 297 0.96 18.39 13.09
C VAL A 297 0.54 18.99 14.44
N ASP A 298 0.38 20.30 14.50
CA ASP A 298 0.03 21.00 15.75
C ASP A 298 -1.35 20.53 16.26
N GLY A 299 -2.30 20.31 15.37
CA GLY A 299 -3.61 19.76 15.71
C GLY A 299 -3.55 18.28 16.11
N ALA A 300 -2.77 17.47 15.41
CA ALA A 300 -2.65 16.04 15.69
C ALA A 300 -2.02 15.76 17.06
N LEU A 301 -1.07 16.58 17.49
CA LEU A 301 -0.47 16.50 18.84
C LEU A 301 -1.47 16.68 19.99
N GLN A 302 -2.66 17.20 19.74
CA GLN A 302 -3.72 17.40 20.73
C GLN A 302 -4.72 16.25 20.81
N LEU A 303 -4.62 15.24 19.93
CA LEU A 303 -5.59 14.15 19.83
C LEU A 303 -5.34 13.05 20.86
N ASP A 304 -6.43 12.36 21.23
CA ASP A 304 -6.39 11.20 22.12
C ASP A 304 -5.81 9.97 21.40
N ARG A 305 -4.69 9.46 21.91
CA ARG A 305 -4.04 8.24 21.41
C ARG A 305 -4.96 7.00 21.45
N ALA A 306 -5.84 6.94 22.46
CA ALA A 306 -6.78 5.83 22.57
C ALA A 306 -7.85 5.87 21.47
N ALA A 307 -8.27 7.05 21.00
CA ALA A 307 -9.16 7.20 19.87
C ALA A 307 -8.51 6.69 18.57
N CYS A 308 -7.23 7.03 18.34
CA CYS A 308 -6.46 6.49 17.21
C CYS A 308 -6.43 4.97 17.21
N ARG A 309 -6.15 4.36 18.36
CA ARG A 309 -6.14 2.90 18.51
C ARG A 309 -7.52 2.28 18.23
N ARG A 310 -8.60 2.83 18.79
CA ARG A 310 -9.97 2.34 18.55
C ARG A 310 -10.31 2.34 17.06
N HIS A 311 -9.98 3.41 16.35
CA HIS A 311 -10.19 3.50 14.90
C HIS A 311 -9.43 2.41 14.14
N ALA A 312 -8.15 2.18 14.47
CA ALA A 312 -7.35 1.15 13.82
C ALA A 312 -7.85 -0.28 14.05
N LEU A 313 -8.44 -0.57 15.23
CA LEU A 313 -8.99 -1.88 15.57
C LEU A 313 -10.18 -2.28 14.67
N GLU A 314 -10.83 -1.33 14.00
CA GLU A 314 -11.88 -1.61 13.04
C GLU A 314 -11.34 -2.11 11.67
N HIS A 315 -10.03 -1.98 11.44
CA HIS A 315 -9.36 -2.28 10.18
C HIS A 315 -8.45 -3.50 10.32
N THR A 316 -9.04 -4.71 10.38
CA THR A 316 -8.26 -5.95 10.49
C THR A 316 -8.05 -6.61 9.12
N TRP A 317 -6.99 -7.42 9.00
CA TRP A 317 -6.74 -8.20 7.78
C TRP A 317 -7.82 -9.25 7.55
N GLU A 318 -8.40 -9.82 8.61
CA GLU A 318 -9.50 -10.78 8.54
C GLU A 318 -10.74 -10.13 7.91
N ARG A 319 -11.09 -8.93 8.35
CA ARG A 319 -12.22 -8.17 7.78
C ARG A 319 -11.98 -7.78 6.32
N ALA A 320 -10.78 -7.30 5.99
CA ALA A 320 -10.39 -6.97 4.63
C ALA A 320 -10.40 -8.22 3.72
N THR A 321 -9.99 -9.37 4.24
CA THR A 321 -9.99 -10.64 3.50
C THR A 321 -11.40 -11.19 3.32
N ALA A 322 -12.28 -11.08 4.32
CA ALA A 322 -13.69 -11.45 4.16
C ALA A 322 -14.37 -10.61 3.07
N GLN A 323 -14.09 -9.30 3.02
CA GLN A 323 -14.53 -8.41 1.94
C GLN A 323 -13.99 -8.86 0.59
N PHE A 324 -12.69 -9.19 0.50
CA PHE A 324 -12.07 -9.73 -0.71
C PHE A 324 -12.78 -11.01 -1.17
N CYS A 325 -13.02 -11.97 -0.27
CA CYS A 325 -13.74 -13.21 -0.58
C CYS A 325 -15.14 -12.97 -1.14
N SER A 326 -15.84 -11.96 -0.66
CA SER A 326 -17.20 -11.64 -1.15
C SER A 326 -17.21 -11.14 -2.60
N TYR A 327 -16.07 -10.67 -3.10
CA TYR A 327 -15.91 -10.18 -4.46
C TYR A 327 -15.32 -11.22 -5.43
N LEU A 328 -14.80 -12.35 -4.91
CA LEU A 328 -14.28 -13.40 -5.78
C LEU A 328 -15.41 -14.05 -6.56
N GLU A 329 -15.35 -13.95 -7.88
CA GLU A 329 -16.27 -14.67 -8.75
C GLU A 329 -15.79 -16.12 -8.90
N ARG A 330 -16.73 -17.04 -8.79
CA ARG A 330 -16.51 -18.48 -9.00
C ARG A 330 -16.62 -18.82 -10.47
N ALA A 331 -15.85 -19.82 -10.89
CA ALA A 331 -15.93 -20.39 -12.23
C ALA A 331 -17.29 -21.01 -12.52
#